data_d03b8a7255684fe7a7b7d415ebbbf186
#
_entry.id   d03b8a7255684fe7a7b7d415ebbbf186
#
_cell.length_a   1.000
_cell.length_b   1.000
_cell.length_c   1.000
_cell.angle_alpha   90.00
_cell.angle_beta   90.00
_cell.angle_gamma   90.00
#
_symmetry.space_group_name_H-M   'P 1'
#
loop_
_entity.id
_entity.type
_entity.pdbx_description
1 polymer ?
#
loop_
_entity_poly.entity_id
_entity_poly.type
_entity_poly.pdbx_seq_one_letter_code
_entity_poly.pdbx_strand_id
1 'polypeptide(L)'
;EKVIKTILNCKNGKIIISGVGKSGIIARKWSATLSSTGTSSFFLDASNASHGDMGQITSNDVVILISLSGESNELKNIIQYVSRNKNIKLIGVTSKKDSLLYKNSDVKFLLPNVKEAGPGSFVPTSSTTVQIALGDAIAITCMSYKKFGKTDFKKFHPSGSLSIKLKTVEDLMLTGNRIPFVFESITLKNAIKNISKKGLGALVVKNKSHHTTGILTDGDLKRQSNLILVSQDLKIKKIMKRNPISVDKNMLAAEALSIMNSKKITSLCVHHKNKKNKTIGFIH
;
A
#
# COMPACT_ATOMS: atom_id res chain seq x y z
N GLU A 1 -8.67 19.21 -13.34
CA GLU A 1 -9.39 19.35 -12.08
C GLU A 1 -10.77 18.67 -12.13
N LYS A 2 -11.64 18.96 -13.13
CA LYS A 2 -13.00 18.38 -13.25
C LYS A 2 -12.97 16.84 -13.30
N VAL A 3 -12.07 16.21 -14.07
CA VAL A 3 -11.92 14.75 -14.16
C VAL A 3 -11.67 14.15 -12.77
N ILE A 4 -10.73 14.70 -12.00
CA ILE A 4 -10.38 14.21 -10.65
C ILE A 4 -11.60 14.33 -9.72
N LYS A 5 -12.28 15.48 -9.72
CA LYS A 5 -13.48 15.67 -8.89
C LYS A 5 -14.57 14.66 -9.23
N THR A 6 -14.80 14.37 -10.51
CA THR A 6 -15.80 13.39 -10.96
C THR A 6 -15.45 11.98 -10.47
N ILE A 7 -14.18 11.57 -10.61
CA ILE A 7 -13.71 10.26 -10.13
C ILE A 7 -13.84 10.16 -8.59
N LEU A 8 -13.43 11.19 -7.84
CA LEU A 8 -13.49 11.18 -6.37
C LEU A 8 -14.92 11.20 -5.83
N ASN A 9 -15.88 11.75 -6.58
CA ASN A 9 -17.29 11.77 -6.22
C ASN A 9 -18.02 10.45 -6.52
N CYS A 10 -17.41 9.53 -7.24
CA CYS A 10 -17.93 8.18 -7.50
C CYS A 10 -17.78 7.30 -6.26
N LYS A 11 -18.63 7.51 -5.23
CA LYS A 11 -18.51 6.83 -3.93
C LYS A 11 -19.12 5.43 -3.91
N ASN A 12 -20.24 5.23 -4.59
CA ASN A 12 -21.02 3.98 -4.59
C ASN A 12 -21.00 3.27 -5.95
N GLY A 13 -20.07 3.64 -6.81
CA GLY A 13 -19.87 3.08 -8.13
C GLY A 13 -18.41 2.76 -8.36
N LYS A 14 -18.09 2.46 -9.60
CA LYS A 14 -16.74 2.17 -10.08
C LYS A 14 -16.40 3.00 -11.31
N ILE A 15 -15.14 3.07 -11.63
CA ILE A 15 -14.64 3.75 -12.83
C ILE A 15 -14.51 2.71 -13.94
N ILE A 16 -15.32 2.84 -14.97
CA ILE A 16 -15.30 1.96 -16.14
C ILE A 16 -14.50 2.66 -17.22
N ILE A 17 -13.51 2.00 -17.78
CA ILE A 17 -12.63 2.60 -18.76
C ILE A 17 -12.67 1.76 -20.03
N SER A 18 -12.87 2.40 -21.18
CA SER A 18 -12.93 1.71 -22.47
C SER A 18 -12.21 2.50 -23.56
N GLY A 19 -11.86 1.81 -24.61
CA GLY A 19 -11.21 2.30 -25.82
C GLY A 19 -11.01 1.18 -26.80
N VAL A 20 -10.58 1.53 -28.02
CA VAL A 20 -10.40 0.57 -29.12
C VAL A 20 -8.93 0.51 -29.54
N GLY A 21 -8.45 -0.66 -29.91
CA GLY A 21 -7.09 -0.87 -30.40
C GLY A 21 -6.04 -0.44 -29.34
N LYS A 22 -5.07 0.40 -29.73
CA LYS A 22 -4.03 0.89 -28.82
C LYS A 22 -4.61 1.69 -27.65
N SER A 23 -5.65 2.51 -27.90
CA SER A 23 -6.35 3.22 -26.82
C SER A 23 -7.06 2.26 -25.85
N GLY A 24 -7.53 1.10 -26.31
CA GLY A 24 -8.11 0.05 -25.48
C GLY A 24 -7.05 -0.60 -24.56
N ILE A 25 -5.86 -0.86 -25.07
CA ILE A 25 -4.73 -1.36 -24.27
C ILE A 25 -4.37 -0.35 -23.17
N ILE A 26 -4.35 0.94 -23.51
CA ILE A 26 -4.11 2.01 -22.54
C ILE A 26 -5.24 2.13 -21.53
N ALA A 27 -6.49 2.01 -21.95
CA ALA A 27 -7.65 1.98 -21.06
C ALA A 27 -7.54 0.85 -20.03
N ARG A 28 -7.09 -0.33 -20.44
CA ARG A 28 -6.80 -1.46 -19.55
C ARG A 28 -5.69 -1.13 -18.55
N LYS A 29 -4.63 -0.45 -19.01
CA LYS A 29 -3.55 0.02 -18.11
C LYS A 29 -4.05 1.05 -17.10
N TRP A 30 -4.88 2.01 -17.52
CA TRP A 30 -5.47 2.99 -16.59
C TRP A 30 -6.31 2.31 -15.52
N SER A 31 -7.16 1.37 -15.92
CA SER A 31 -7.98 0.59 -14.99
C SER A 31 -7.12 -0.15 -13.96
N ALA A 32 -6.08 -0.84 -14.40
CA ALA A 32 -5.16 -1.55 -13.52
C ALA A 32 -4.47 -0.59 -12.51
N THR A 33 -3.99 0.57 -12.99
CA THR A 33 -3.32 1.54 -12.13
C THR A 33 -4.28 2.17 -11.11
N LEU A 34 -5.49 2.58 -11.52
CA LEU A 34 -6.51 3.13 -10.62
C LEU A 34 -6.90 2.11 -9.54
N SER A 35 -7.17 0.86 -9.93
CA SER A 35 -7.50 -0.21 -8.97
C SER A 35 -6.39 -0.44 -7.97
N SER A 36 -5.14 -0.52 -8.44
CA SER A 36 -3.98 -0.74 -7.58
C SER A 36 -3.66 0.42 -6.65
N THR A 37 -4.15 1.62 -6.94
CA THR A 37 -3.98 2.84 -6.14
C THR A 37 -5.24 3.27 -5.38
N GLY A 38 -6.19 2.34 -5.18
CA GLY A 38 -7.34 2.55 -4.29
C GLY A 38 -8.57 3.18 -4.95
N THR A 39 -8.63 3.22 -6.29
CA THR A 39 -9.84 3.64 -7.00
C THR A 39 -10.42 2.44 -7.73
N SER A 40 -11.58 1.94 -7.27
CA SER A 40 -12.25 0.80 -7.90
C SER A 40 -12.50 1.08 -9.37
N SER A 41 -11.90 0.27 -10.25
CA SER A 41 -12.04 0.45 -11.69
C SER A 41 -11.87 -0.88 -12.42
N PHE A 42 -12.45 -0.96 -13.63
CA PHE A 42 -12.21 -2.07 -14.53
C PHE A 42 -12.25 -1.63 -16.00
N PHE A 43 -11.68 -2.43 -16.87
CA PHE A 43 -11.70 -2.24 -18.30
C PHE A 43 -12.93 -2.90 -18.92
N LEU A 44 -13.70 -2.15 -19.72
CA LEU A 44 -14.79 -2.65 -20.53
C LEU A 44 -14.31 -2.74 -21.98
N ASP A 45 -14.37 -3.94 -22.56
CA ASP A 45 -14.07 -4.11 -23.96
C ASP A 45 -15.20 -3.51 -24.83
N ALA A 46 -14.85 -2.58 -25.73
CA ALA A 46 -15.82 -1.85 -26.51
C ALA A 46 -16.56 -2.75 -27.51
N SER A 47 -15.92 -3.80 -28.00
CA SER A 47 -16.55 -4.76 -28.92
C SER A 47 -17.58 -5.62 -28.19
N ASN A 48 -17.18 -6.17 -27.02
CA ASN A 48 -18.05 -7.00 -26.19
C ASN A 48 -19.19 -6.20 -25.54
N ALA A 49 -19.00 -4.90 -25.34
CA ALA A 49 -20.05 -4.03 -24.79
C ALA A 49 -21.34 -4.11 -25.62
N SER A 50 -21.23 -4.17 -26.94
CA SER A 50 -22.38 -4.31 -27.85
C SER A 50 -23.05 -5.69 -27.80
N HIS A 51 -22.45 -6.67 -27.17
CA HIS A 51 -22.91 -8.05 -27.03
C HIS A 51 -23.31 -8.44 -25.59
N GLY A 52 -23.66 -7.44 -24.78
CA GLY A 52 -24.21 -7.64 -23.45
C GLY A 52 -23.35 -7.10 -22.30
N ASP A 53 -22.04 -6.88 -22.48
CA ASP A 53 -21.15 -6.41 -21.42
C ASP A 53 -21.47 -4.98 -20.93
N MET A 54 -22.31 -4.22 -21.65
CA MET A 54 -22.87 -2.96 -21.12
C MET A 54 -23.68 -3.16 -19.85
N GLY A 55 -24.17 -4.37 -19.55
CA GLY A 55 -24.82 -4.72 -18.29
C GLY A 55 -23.89 -4.60 -17.07
N GLN A 56 -22.58 -4.50 -17.27
CA GLN A 56 -21.61 -4.24 -16.22
C GLN A 56 -21.62 -2.77 -15.75
N ILE A 57 -22.22 -1.86 -16.52
CA ILE A 57 -22.34 -0.44 -16.18
C ILE A 57 -23.57 -0.22 -15.31
N THR A 58 -23.40 0.36 -14.15
CA THR A 58 -24.49 0.67 -13.20
C THR A 58 -24.71 2.18 -13.05
N SER A 59 -25.84 2.57 -12.49
CA SER A 59 -26.27 3.97 -12.41
C SER A 59 -25.35 4.90 -11.62
N ASN A 60 -24.47 4.36 -10.80
CA ASN A 60 -23.55 5.16 -9.97
C ASN A 60 -22.11 5.20 -10.51
N ASP A 61 -21.90 4.62 -11.70
CA ASP A 61 -20.57 4.52 -12.29
C ASP A 61 -20.16 5.79 -13.03
N VAL A 62 -18.85 5.93 -13.20
CA VAL A 62 -18.25 6.91 -14.10
C VAL A 62 -17.60 6.15 -15.25
N VAL A 63 -17.97 6.50 -16.46
CA VAL A 63 -17.41 5.89 -17.68
C VAL A 63 -16.38 6.84 -18.28
N ILE A 64 -15.18 6.32 -18.55
CA ILE A 64 -14.09 7.04 -19.23
C ILE A 64 -13.88 6.37 -20.59
N LEU A 65 -14.06 7.12 -21.68
CA LEU A 65 -13.76 6.64 -23.01
C LEU A 65 -12.53 7.34 -23.58
N ILE A 66 -11.60 6.56 -24.09
CA ILE A 66 -10.34 7.02 -24.67
C ILE A 66 -10.36 6.74 -26.17
N SER A 67 -10.35 7.79 -26.98
CA SER A 67 -10.23 7.69 -28.43
C SER A 67 -9.57 8.95 -28.99
N LEU A 68 -8.44 8.80 -29.68
CA LEU A 68 -7.72 9.96 -30.24
C LEU A 68 -8.60 10.73 -31.23
N SER A 69 -9.26 10.06 -32.15
CA SER A 69 -10.20 10.68 -33.08
C SER A 69 -11.54 11.07 -32.45
N GLY A 70 -11.95 10.34 -31.40
CA GLY A 70 -13.26 10.49 -30.77
C GLY A 70 -14.43 9.97 -31.63
N GLU A 71 -14.16 9.22 -32.71
CA GLU A 71 -15.13 8.76 -33.72
C GLU A 71 -15.18 7.23 -33.88
N SER A 72 -14.54 6.46 -32.97
CA SER A 72 -14.55 4.99 -33.05
C SER A 72 -15.96 4.45 -33.00
N ASN A 73 -16.33 3.63 -33.99
CA ASN A 73 -17.68 3.10 -34.14
C ASN A 73 -18.11 2.26 -32.93
N GLU A 74 -17.21 1.45 -32.40
CA GLU A 74 -17.45 0.57 -31.27
C GLU A 74 -17.82 1.34 -29.99
N LEU A 75 -17.34 2.59 -29.86
CA LEU A 75 -17.68 3.44 -28.73
C LEU A 75 -19.04 4.11 -28.83
N LYS A 76 -19.63 4.19 -30.02
CA LYS A 76 -20.94 4.86 -30.27
C LYS A 76 -22.04 4.26 -29.39
N ASN A 77 -22.11 2.92 -29.31
CA ASN A 77 -23.12 2.23 -28.52
C ASN A 77 -22.98 2.53 -27.02
N ILE A 78 -21.73 2.59 -26.51
CA ILE A 78 -21.46 2.95 -25.10
C ILE A 78 -21.86 4.41 -24.85
N ILE A 79 -21.52 5.34 -25.77
CA ILE A 79 -21.88 6.76 -25.66
C ILE A 79 -23.42 6.90 -25.62
N GLN A 80 -24.15 6.23 -26.51
CA GLN A 80 -25.61 6.26 -26.54
C GLN A 80 -26.24 5.69 -25.28
N TYR A 81 -25.70 4.56 -24.78
CA TYR A 81 -26.17 3.93 -23.54
C TYR A 81 -26.03 4.87 -22.37
N VAL A 82 -24.83 5.46 -22.20
CA VAL A 82 -24.53 6.38 -21.10
C VAL A 82 -25.36 7.65 -21.19
N SER A 83 -25.52 8.22 -22.41
CA SER A 83 -26.30 9.44 -22.61
C SER A 83 -27.79 9.29 -22.24
N ARG A 84 -28.35 8.08 -22.32
CA ARG A 84 -29.73 7.76 -21.90
C ARG A 84 -29.85 7.63 -20.37
N ASN A 85 -28.74 7.40 -19.65
CA ASN A 85 -28.68 7.16 -18.20
C ASN A 85 -28.03 8.34 -17.50
N LYS A 86 -28.78 9.38 -17.20
CA LYS A 86 -28.27 10.67 -16.65
C LYS A 86 -27.47 10.56 -15.34
N ASN A 87 -27.62 9.45 -14.61
CA ASN A 87 -26.87 9.20 -13.37
C ASN A 87 -25.43 8.74 -13.61
N ILE A 88 -25.15 8.23 -14.82
CA ILE A 88 -23.81 7.81 -15.24
C ILE A 88 -23.09 9.04 -15.80
N LYS A 89 -21.87 9.29 -15.34
CA LYS A 89 -21.06 10.40 -15.85
C LYS A 89 -20.08 9.92 -16.90
N LEU A 90 -20.10 10.57 -18.06
CA LEU A 90 -19.17 10.29 -19.15
C LEU A 90 -18.00 11.26 -19.15
N ILE A 91 -16.79 10.73 -19.08
CA ILE A 91 -15.54 11.46 -19.31
C ILE A 91 -15.00 11.06 -20.67
N GLY A 92 -14.91 12.00 -21.59
CA GLY A 92 -14.34 11.79 -22.92
C GLY A 92 -12.92 12.31 -23.00
N VAL A 93 -12.01 11.43 -23.44
CA VAL A 93 -10.58 11.74 -23.65
C VAL A 93 -10.29 11.62 -25.16
N THR A 94 -10.10 12.75 -25.82
CA THR A 94 -9.89 12.82 -27.29
C THR A 94 -9.05 14.03 -27.68
N SER A 95 -8.48 14.04 -28.90
CA SER A 95 -7.78 15.21 -29.45
C SER A 95 -8.68 16.09 -30.34
N LYS A 96 -9.95 15.69 -30.59
CA LYS A 96 -10.84 16.39 -31.53
C LYS A 96 -12.05 16.96 -30.81
N LYS A 97 -12.17 18.31 -30.81
CA LYS A 97 -13.30 19.04 -30.20
C LYS A 97 -14.64 18.78 -30.86
N ASP A 98 -14.63 18.49 -32.17
CA ASP A 98 -15.84 18.29 -32.95
C ASP A 98 -16.33 16.83 -32.99
N SER A 99 -15.59 15.94 -32.34
CA SER A 99 -15.88 14.51 -32.31
C SER A 99 -17.16 14.16 -31.55
N LEU A 100 -17.75 13.03 -31.90
CA LEU A 100 -18.92 12.48 -31.22
C LEU A 100 -18.66 12.30 -29.73
N LEU A 101 -17.50 11.73 -29.35
CA LEU A 101 -17.12 11.53 -27.96
C LEU A 101 -17.06 12.85 -27.18
N TYR A 102 -16.40 13.87 -27.77
CA TYR A 102 -16.25 15.14 -27.06
C TYR A 102 -17.62 15.84 -26.87
N LYS A 103 -18.47 15.85 -27.88
CA LYS A 103 -19.79 16.50 -27.84
C LYS A 103 -20.69 15.88 -26.77
N ASN A 104 -20.69 14.55 -26.65
CA ASN A 104 -21.57 13.81 -25.76
C ASN A 104 -21.02 13.60 -24.33
N SER A 105 -19.81 14.05 -24.03
CA SER A 105 -19.19 13.86 -22.69
C SER A 105 -19.61 14.95 -21.71
N ASP A 106 -19.94 14.56 -20.45
CA ASP A 106 -20.18 15.48 -19.34
C ASP A 106 -18.88 16.19 -18.95
N VAL A 107 -17.79 15.45 -18.91
CA VAL A 107 -16.44 15.97 -18.62
C VAL A 107 -15.55 15.71 -19.82
N LYS A 108 -15.00 16.77 -20.36
CA LYS A 108 -14.24 16.76 -21.61
C LYS A 108 -12.76 16.94 -21.30
N PHE A 109 -11.92 15.98 -21.73
CA PHE A 109 -10.48 16.12 -21.68
C PHE A 109 -9.91 16.16 -23.09
N LEU A 110 -9.37 17.30 -23.47
CA LEU A 110 -8.74 17.48 -24.78
C LEU A 110 -7.25 17.12 -24.68
N LEU A 111 -6.86 16.09 -25.42
CA LEU A 111 -5.45 15.73 -25.57
C LEU A 111 -4.74 16.76 -26.48
N PRO A 112 -3.47 17.05 -26.23
CA PRO A 112 -2.68 17.88 -27.15
C PRO A 112 -2.57 17.19 -28.52
N ASN A 113 -2.54 17.99 -29.56
CA ASN A 113 -2.20 17.50 -30.89
C ASN A 113 -0.69 17.28 -30.97
N VAL A 114 -0.28 16.03 -31.06
CA VAL A 114 1.14 15.64 -31.11
C VAL A 114 1.44 14.94 -32.42
N LYS A 115 2.64 15.19 -32.98
CA LYS A 115 3.13 14.46 -34.13
C LYS A 115 3.57 13.07 -33.71
N GLU A 116 3.09 12.06 -34.43
CA GLU A 116 3.52 10.69 -34.19
C GLU A 116 4.98 10.48 -34.60
N ALA A 117 5.68 9.63 -33.89
CA ALA A 117 7.06 9.31 -34.15
C ALA A 117 7.22 8.36 -35.35
N GLY A 118 8.37 8.43 -36.01
CA GLY A 118 8.75 7.56 -37.10
C GLY A 118 8.37 8.08 -38.48
N PRO A 119 8.75 7.35 -39.56
CA PRO A 119 8.50 7.72 -40.93
C PRO A 119 7.00 7.84 -41.22
N GLY A 120 6.58 8.92 -41.87
CA GLY A 120 5.19 9.16 -42.24
C GLY A 120 4.25 9.55 -41.12
N SER A 121 4.68 9.48 -39.85
CA SER A 121 3.90 9.90 -38.66
C SER A 121 2.47 9.34 -38.55
N PHE A 122 2.25 8.09 -39.00
CA PHE A 122 0.94 7.44 -39.01
C PHE A 122 0.76 6.37 -37.92
N VAL A 123 1.87 5.91 -37.30
CA VAL A 123 1.81 4.89 -36.26
C VAL A 123 1.56 5.57 -34.89
N PRO A 124 0.49 5.23 -34.18
CA PRO A 124 0.24 5.78 -32.84
C PRO A 124 1.39 5.46 -31.88
N THR A 125 2.12 6.48 -31.46
CA THR A 125 3.29 6.44 -30.59
C THR A 125 3.28 7.58 -29.57
N SER A 126 3.54 8.83 -30.01
CA SER A 126 3.50 10.01 -29.14
C SER A 126 2.13 10.21 -28.49
N SER A 127 1.06 10.04 -29.27
CA SER A 127 -0.31 10.15 -28.76
C SER A 127 -0.62 9.10 -27.68
N THR A 128 -0.15 7.87 -27.87
CA THR A 128 -0.33 6.79 -26.88
C THR A 128 0.50 7.03 -25.62
N THR A 129 1.69 7.57 -25.76
CA THR A 129 2.54 7.97 -24.60
C THR A 129 1.87 9.06 -23.78
N VAL A 130 1.28 10.07 -24.43
CA VAL A 130 0.51 11.12 -23.73
C VAL A 130 -0.68 10.52 -22.98
N GLN A 131 -1.42 9.59 -23.61
CA GLN A 131 -2.54 8.90 -22.97
C GLN A 131 -2.09 8.11 -21.73
N ILE A 132 -0.95 7.39 -21.80
CA ILE A 132 -0.40 6.66 -20.65
C ILE A 132 -0.05 7.63 -19.50
N ALA A 133 0.71 8.68 -19.81
CA ALA A 133 1.14 9.66 -18.82
C ALA A 133 -0.07 10.36 -18.14
N LEU A 134 -1.12 10.67 -18.91
CA LEU A 134 -2.36 11.23 -18.38
C LEU A 134 -3.03 10.30 -17.37
N GLY A 135 -3.13 9.00 -17.70
CA GLY A 135 -3.74 8.01 -16.80
C GLY A 135 -2.99 7.87 -15.49
N ASP A 136 -1.67 7.85 -15.54
CA ASP A 136 -0.85 7.80 -14.34
C ASP A 136 -0.99 9.07 -13.50
N ALA A 137 -1.00 10.24 -14.13
CA ALA A 137 -1.24 11.51 -13.44
C ALA A 137 -2.60 11.54 -12.73
N ILE A 138 -3.67 11.03 -13.39
CA ILE A 138 -5.01 10.91 -12.80
C ILE A 138 -4.97 9.94 -11.60
N ALA A 139 -4.40 8.76 -11.76
CA ALA A 139 -4.36 7.73 -10.72
C ALA A 139 -3.59 8.22 -9.47
N ILE A 140 -2.41 8.80 -9.65
CA ILE A 140 -1.58 9.32 -8.55
C ILE A 140 -2.25 10.52 -7.87
N THR A 141 -2.93 11.37 -8.63
CA THR A 141 -3.69 12.49 -8.05
C THR A 141 -4.85 11.97 -7.19
N CYS A 142 -5.63 11.02 -7.69
CA CYS A 142 -6.72 10.39 -6.92
C CYS A 142 -6.18 9.68 -5.67
N MET A 143 -5.06 8.96 -5.77
CA MET A 143 -4.35 8.31 -4.67
C MET A 143 -4.00 9.31 -3.57
N SER A 144 -3.45 10.48 -3.94
CA SER A 144 -3.08 11.55 -3.01
C SER A 144 -4.29 12.12 -2.28
N TYR A 145 -5.37 12.43 -2.99
CA TYR A 145 -6.61 12.94 -2.37
C TYR A 145 -7.26 11.93 -1.43
N LYS A 146 -7.19 10.64 -1.76
CA LYS A 146 -7.70 9.54 -0.90
C LYS A 146 -6.77 9.23 0.28
N LYS A 147 -5.61 9.86 0.39
CA LYS A 147 -4.58 9.55 1.40
C LYS A 147 -4.20 8.07 1.40
N PHE A 148 -4.24 7.43 0.22
CA PHE A 148 -3.90 6.03 0.05
C PHE A 148 -2.38 5.84 0.21
N GLY A 149 -1.99 5.18 1.27
CA GLY A 149 -0.60 5.03 1.67
C GLY A 149 0.02 3.67 1.38
N LYS A 150 1.25 3.49 1.82
CA LYS A 150 2.02 2.23 1.68
C LYS A 150 1.28 1.02 2.27
N THR A 151 0.61 1.22 3.41
CA THR A 151 -0.15 0.16 4.09
C THR A 151 -1.36 -0.30 3.27
N ASP A 152 -2.03 0.64 2.58
CA ASP A 152 -3.15 0.31 1.72
C ASP A 152 -2.68 -0.38 0.44
N PHE A 153 -1.59 0.12 -0.14
CA PHE A 153 -0.96 -0.50 -1.31
C PHE A 153 -0.60 -1.98 -1.06
N LYS A 154 -0.06 -2.29 0.13
CA LYS A 154 0.26 -3.66 0.55
C LYS A 154 -0.95 -4.59 0.53
N LYS A 155 -2.15 -4.11 0.91
CA LYS A 155 -3.38 -4.91 0.91
C LYS A 155 -3.74 -5.42 -0.49
N PHE A 156 -3.48 -4.61 -1.52
CA PHE A 156 -3.78 -4.97 -2.92
C PHE A 156 -2.65 -5.72 -3.63
N HIS A 157 -1.45 -5.77 -3.04
CA HIS A 157 -0.27 -6.42 -3.64
C HIS A 157 0.37 -7.44 -2.69
N PRO A 158 -0.34 -8.50 -2.25
CA PRO A 158 0.14 -9.40 -1.19
C PRO A 158 1.39 -10.20 -1.58
N SER A 159 1.63 -10.46 -2.87
CA SER A 159 2.70 -11.33 -3.36
C SER A 159 3.85 -10.63 -4.08
N GLY A 160 3.82 -9.30 -4.23
CA GLY A 160 4.83 -8.56 -4.97
C GLY A 160 6.15 -8.36 -4.19
N SER A 161 7.26 -8.23 -4.89
CA SER A 161 8.57 -7.86 -4.29
C SER A 161 8.49 -6.55 -3.48
N LEU A 162 7.61 -5.64 -3.89
CA LEU A 162 7.32 -4.40 -3.17
C LEU A 162 6.60 -4.68 -1.84
N SER A 163 5.73 -5.70 -1.78
CA SER A 163 5.06 -6.11 -0.53
C SER A 163 6.04 -6.63 0.51
N ILE A 164 7.09 -7.33 0.09
CA ILE A 164 8.17 -7.77 0.98
C ILE A 164 8.88 -6.57 1.59
N LYS A 165 9.18 -5.54 0.79
CA LYS A 165 9.79 -4.29 1.26
C LYS A 165 8.86 -3.47 2.18
N LEU A 166 7.55 -3.68 2.09
CA LEU A 166 6.54 -2.98 2.88
C LEU A 166 6.05 -3.79 4.09
N LYS A 167 6.71 -4.91 4.44
CA LYS A 167 6.41 -5.62 5.69
C LYS A 167 6.57 -4.71 6.88
N THR A 168 5.60 -4.74 7.77
CA THR A 168 5.66 -4.02 9.05
C THR A 168 6.29 -4.89 10.13
N VAL A 169 6.65 -4.28 11.25
CA VAL A 169 7.10 -4.99 12.43
C VAL A 169 6.04 -6.01 12.90
N GLU A 170 4.74 -5.66 12.81
CA GLU A 170 3.62 -6.54 13.16
C GLU A 170 3.61 -7.85 12.34
N ASP A 171 4.01 -7.79 11.06
CA ASP A 171 4.06 -8.97 10.20
C ASP A 171 5.17 -9.96 10.57
N LEU A 172 6.21 -9.51 11.29
CA LEU A 172 7.42 -10.29 11.56
C LEU A 172 7.65 -10.55 13.05
N MET A 173 7.01 -9.77 13.93
CA MET A 173 7.25 -9.87 15.37
C MET A 173 6.78 -11.21 15.96
N LEU A 174 7.46 -11.67 16.96
CA LEU A 174 7.01 -12.73 17.85
C LEU A 174 5.93 -12.17 18.79
N THR A 175 4.87 -12.94 19.02
CA THR A 175 3.73 -12.55 19.84
C THR A 175 3.40 -13.60 20.91
N GLY A 176 2.61 -13.22 21.91
CA GLY A 176 2.12 -14.12 22.95
C GLY A 176 3.25 -14.85 23.68
N ASN A 177 3.14 -16.17 23.81
CA ASN A 177 4.10 -17.00 24.54
C ASN A 177 5.48 -17.12 23.86
N ARG A 178 5.61 -16.66 22.61
CA ARG A 178 6.90 -16.61 21.92
C ARG A 178 7.75 -15.43 22.36
N ILE A 179 7.16 -14.39 22.97
CA ILE A 179 7.92 -13.27 23.55
C ILE A 179 8.69 -13.82 24.76
N PRO A 180 10.01 -13.53 24.87
CA PRO A 180 10.83 -14.02 25.94
C PRO A 180 10.61 -13.22 27.24
N PHE A 181 9.38 -13.20 27.76
CA PHE A 181 9.05 -12.49 28.99
C PHE A 181 9.57 -13.21 30.25
N VAL A 182 10.07 -12.41 31.16
CA VAL A 182 10.40 -12.83 32.55
C VAL A 182 10.02 -11.72 33.54
N PHE A 183 9.83 -12.07 34.81
CA PHE A 183 9.64 -11.07 35.87
C PHE A 183 10.98 -10.56 36.39
N GLU A 184 11.02 -9.28 36.81
CA GLU A 184 12.23 -8.61 37.37
C GLU A 184 12.73 -9.27 38.68
N SER A 185 11.89 -10.11 39.28
CA SER A 185 12.19 -10.83 40.55
C SER A 185 12.93 -12.15 40.36
N ILE A 186 13.04 -12.67 39.12
CA ILE A 186 13.78 -13.93 38.94
C ILE A 186 15.26 -13.78 39.21
N THR A 187 15.89 -14.88 39.57
CA THR A 187 17.34 -14.94 39.81
C THR A 187 18.10 -15.00 38.48
N LEU A 188 19.37 -14.59 38.53
CA LEU A 188 20.28 -14.63 37.40
C LEU A 188 20.41 -16.06 36.84
N LYS A 189 20.50 -17.07 37.70
CA LYS A 189 20.53 -18.50 37.33
C LYS A 189 19.34 -18.89 36.47
N ASN A 190 18.12 -18.46 36.86
CA ASN A 190 16.89 -18.74 36.13
C ASN A 190 16.81 -17.92 34.82
N ALA A 191 17.34 -16.71 34.80
CA ALA A 191 17.40 -15.90 33.60
C ALA A 191 18.29 -16.56 32.53
N ILE A 192 19.48 -17.04 32.92
CA ILE A 192 20.39 -17.75 31.99
C ILE A 192 19.71 -18.97 31.40
N LYS A 193 19.02 -19.79 32.20
CA LYS A 193 18.24 -20.94 31.70
C LYS A 193 17.16 -20.52 30.71
N ASN A 194 16.45 -19.40 30.97
CA ASN A 194 15.40 -18.90 30.10
C ASN A 194 15.96 -18.35 28.77
N ILE A 195 17.09 -17.65 28.76
CA ILE A 195 17.76 -17.18 27.55
C ILE A 195 18.11 -18.37 26.64
N SER A 196 18.78 -19.38 27.23
CA SER A 196 19.16 -20.59 26.48
C SER A 196 17.93 -21.34 25.95
N LYS A 197 16.88 -21.49 26.77
CA LYS A 197 15.64 -22.16 26.36
C LYS A 197 14.90 -21.44 25.23
N LYS A 198 14.86 -20.11 25.24
CA LYS A 198 14.16 -19.30 24.22
C LYS A 198 14.97 -19.10 22.95
N GLY A 199 16.30 -19.21 23.01
CA GLY A 199 17.19 -19.12 21.84
C GLY A 199 17.22 -17.77 21.12
N LEU A 200 16.74 -16.70 21.78
CA LEU A 200 16.63 -15.35 21.19
C LEU A 200 17.71 -14.37 21.69
N GLY A 201 18.64 -14.85 22.49
CA GLY A 201 19.73 -14.04 23.03
C GLY A 201 19.29 -12.86 23.92
N ALA A 202 18.00 -12.76 24.27
CA ALA A 202 17.46 -11.69 25.08
C ALA A 202 16.22 -12.11 25.87
N LEU A 203 15.98 -11.41 27.01
CA LEU A 203 14.76 -11.52 27.82
C LEU A 203 14.13 -10.15 27.99
N VAL A 204 12.83 -10.03 27.77
CA VAL A 204 12.03 -8.85 28.06
C VAL A 204 11.57 -8.91 29.50
N VAL A 205 12.00 -7.95 30.32
CA VAL A 205 11.73 -7.94 31.77
C VAL A 205 10.50 -7.10 32.08
N LYS A 206 9.58 -7.66 32.85
CA LYS A 206 8.34 -7.00 33.30
C LYS A 206 8.20 -7.00 34.83
N ASN A 207 7.52 -6.00 35.35
CA ASN A 207 7.14 -5.93 36.75
C ASN A 207 5.86 -6.73 37.05
N LYS A 208 5.42 -6.73 38.31
CA LYS A 208 4.18 -7.39 38.75
C LYS A 208 2.91 -6.86 38.06
N SER A 209 2.91 -5.59 37.62
CA SER A 209 1.82 -4.98 36.87
C SER A 209 1.92 -5.25 35.35
N HIS A 210 2.75 -6.19 34.92
CA HIS A 210 2.99 -6.56 33.52
C HIS A 210 3.53 -5.43 32.62
N HIS A 211 4.05 -4.34 33.21
CA HIS A 211 4.75 -3.30 32.44
C HIS A 211 6.19 -3.74 32.15
N THR A 212 6.65 -3.45 30.94
CA THR A 212 8.02 -3.69 30.53
C THR A 212 8.95 -2.70 31.24
N THR A 213 9.87 -3.20 32.04
CA THR A 213 10.80 -2.40 32.86
C THR A 213 12.24 -2.49 32.37
N GLY A 214 12.58 -3.52 31.60
CA GLY A 214 13.95 -3.70 31.11
C GLY A 214 14.10 -4.79 30.07
N ILE A 215 15.32 -4.96 29.64
CA ILE A 215 15.80 -6.05 28.79
C ILE A 215 17.11 -6.59 29.35
N LEU A 216 17.33 -7.88 29.23
CA LEU A 216 18.58 -8.55 29.56
C LEU A 216 19.03 -9.36 28.36
N THR A 217 20.23 -9.10 27.86
CA THR A 217 20.78 -9.78 26.68
C THR A 217 21.99 -10.64 27.03
N ASP A 218 22.35 -11.57 26.13
CA ASP A 218 23.59 -12.37 26.26
C ASP A 218 24.83 -11.47 26.37
N GLY A 219 24.84 -10.33 25.66
CA GLY A 219 25.91 -9.34 25.79
C GLY A 219 25.98 -8.69 27.16
N ASP A 220 24.83 -8.48 27.82
CA ASP A 220 24.81 -7.93 29.19
C ASP A 220 25.33 -8.98 30.18
N LEU A 221 24.98 -10.25 30.00
CA LEU A 221 25.52 -11.35 30.80
C LEU A 221 27.05 -11.49 30.66
N LYS A 222 27.55 -11.46 29.41
CA LYS A 222 29.01 -11.52 29.16
C LYS A 222 29.76 -10.38 29.82
N ARG A 223 29.26 -9.15 29.79
CA ARG A 223 29.88 -7.99 30.43
C ARG A 223 29.93 -8.08 31.95
N GLN A 224 29.01 -8.86 32.53
CA GLN A 224 28.89 -9.02 33.99
C GLN A 224 29.34 -10.41 34.49
N SER A 225 30.18 -11.10 33.73
CA SER A 225 30.65 -12.46 34.03
C SER A 225 31.21 -12.61 35.45
N ASN A 226 31.92 -11.59 35.96
CA ASN A 226 32.43 -11.60 37.32
C ASN A 226 31.34 -11.63 38.40
N LEU A 227 30.19 -10.96 38.16
CA LEU A 227 29.04 -11.00 39.08
C LEU A 227 28.31 -12.35 39.02
N ILE A 228 28.34 -13.00 37.85
CA ILE A 228 27.73 -14.33 37.67
C ILE A 228 28.45 -15.40 38.50
N LEU A 229 29.76 -15.30 38.62
CA LEU A 229 30.57 -16.22 39.41
C LEU A 229 30.36 -16.06 40.93
N VAL A 230 30.03 -14.84 41.38
CA VAL A 230 29.96 -14.50 42.83
C VAL A 230 28.53 -14.63 43.38
N SER A 231 27.45 -14.50 42.58
CA SER A 231 26.09 -14.52 43.12
C SER A 231 25.05 -14.97 42.12
N GLN A 232 24.78 -16.29 42.05
CA GLN A 232 23.73 -16.88 41.19
C GLN A 232 22.30 -16.51 41.62
N ASP A 233 22.11 -16.09 42.88
CA ASP A 233 20.82 -15.68 43.44
C ASP A 233 20.51 -14.18 43.24
N LEU A 234 21.41 -13.45 42.57
CA LEU A 234 21.21 -12.06 42.23
C LEU A 234 19.94 -11.90 41.37
N LYS A 235 19.06 -11.00 41.77
CA LYS A 235 17.85 -10.68 40.97
C LYS A 235 18.21 -9.87 39.75
N ILE A 236 17.60 -10.22 38.59
CA ILE A 236 17.91 -9.57 37.31
C ILE A 236 17.58 -8.09 37.29
N LYS A 237 16.68 -7.59 38.15
CA LYS A 237 16.38 -6.16 38.32
C LYS A 237 17.63 -5.30 38.54
N LYS A 238 18.69 -5.86 39.13
CA LYS A 238 19.95 -5.15 39.43
C LYS A 238 20.89 -5.04 38.22
N ILE A 239 20.72 -5.95 37.21
CA ILE A 239 21.64 -6.09 36.08
C ILE A 239 20.99 -5.83 34.71
N MET A 240 19.67 -5.82 34.66
CA MET A 240 18.94 -5.54 33.39
C MET A 240 19.20 -4.11 32.93
N LYS A 241 19.19 -3.91 31.64
CA LYS A 241 19.15 -2.59 31.01
C LYS A 241 17.72 -2.05 31.09
N ARG A 242 17.54 -0.90 31.74
CA ARG A 242 16.24 -0.24 31.87
C ARG A 242 15.85 0.45 30.57
N ASN A 243 14.54 0.68 30.38
CA ASN A 243 13.97 1.40 29.23
C ASN A 243 14.43 0.81 27.89
N PRO A 244 14.06 -0.44 27.58
CA PRO A 244 14.46 -1.06 26.33
C PRO A 244 13.97 -0.24 25.13
N ILE A 245 14.78 -0.21 24.08
CA ILE A 245 14.38 0.45 22.83
C ILE A 245 13.17 -0.30 22.29
N SER A 246 12.13 0.46 21.95
CA SER A 246 10.88 -0.10 21.44
C SER A 246 10.38 0.66 20.22
N VAL A 247 9.70 -0.04 19.33
CA VAL A 247 9.15 0.49 18.08
C VAL A 247 7.65 0.24 17.99
N ASP A 248 6.96 1.07 17.20
CA ASP A 248 5.53 0.85 16.93
C ASP A 248 5.34 -0.36 16.00
N LYS A 249 4.28 -1.12 16.23
CA LYS A 249 3.97 -2.31 15.42
C LYS A 249 3.76 -2.00 13.93
N ASN A 250 3.31 -0.79 13.59
CA ASN A 250 3.06 -0.35 12.21
C ASN A 250 4.32 0.19 11.51
N MET A 251 5.45 0.30 12.22
CA MET A 251 6.73 0.69 11.60
C MET A 251 7.13 -0.32 10.53
N LEU A 252 7.77 0.14 9.46
CA LEU A 252 8.31 -0.78 8.46
C LEU A 252 9.45 -1.63 9.04
N ALA A 253 9.49 -2.90 8.70
CA ALA A 253 10.54 -3.81 9.15
C ALA A 253 11.95 -3.33 8.74
N ALA A 254 12.08 -2.71 7.57
CA ALA A 254 13.33 -2.11 7.11
C ALA A 254 13.78 -0.94 8.01
N GLU A 255 12.84 -0.12 8.49
CA GLU A 255 13.14 0.96 9.43
C GLU A 255 13.56 0.41 10.80
N ALA A 256 12.88 -0.65 11.29
CA ALA A 256 13.27 -1.34 12.52
C ALA A 256 14.68 -1.95 12.41
N LEU A 257 15.02 -2.57 11.29
CA LEU A 257 16.36 -3.09 11.00
C LEU A 257 17.40 -1.96 11.00
N SER A 258 17.09 -0.81 10.41
CA SER A 258 17.98 0.36 10.43
C SER A 258 18.26 0.85 11.87
N ILE A 259 17.23 0.84 12.73
CA ILE A 259 17.38 1.16 14.15
C ILE A 259 18.28 0.12 14.84
N MET A 260 18.09 -1.18 14.59
CA MET A 260 18.95 -2.22 15.15
C MET A 260 20.41 -2.01 14.78
N ASN A 261 20.68 -1.76 13.50
CA ASN A 261 22.03 -1.54 12.98
C ASN A 261 22.68 -0.28 13.58
N SER A 262 21.96 0.85 13.59
CA SER A 262 22.47 2.12 14.11
C SER A 262 22.76 2.09 15.62
N LYS A 263 21.95 1.34 16.36
CA LYS A 263 22.10 1.17 17.82
C LYS A 263 22.96 -0.05 18.19
N LYS A 264 23.45 -0.82 17.20
CA LYS A 264 24.24 -2.05 17.39
C LYS A 264 23.54 -3.03 18.35
N ILE A 265 22.24 -3.25 18.13
CA ILE A 265 21.41 -4.19 18.90
C ILE A 265 20.76 -5.20 17.96
N THR A 266 20.46 -6.38 18.47
CA THR A 266 19.89 -7.50 17.69
C THR A 266 18.39 -7.65 17.86
N SER A 267 17.77 -6.87 18.75
CA SER A 267 16.35 -7.03 19.05
C SER A 267 15.70 -5.75 19.53
N LEU A 268 14.38 -5.65 19.30
CA LEU A 268 13.54 -4.53 19.73
C LEU A 268 12.26 -5.04 20.39
N CYS A 269 11.83 -4.34 21.42
CA CYS A 269 10.47 -4.49 21.93
C CYS A 269 9.48 -3.81 20.99
N VAL A 270 8.27 -4.34 20.88
CA VAL A 270 7.23 -3.77 20.02
C VAL A 270 6.04 -3.33 20.87
N HIS A 271 5.56 -2.11 20.63
CA HIS A 271 4.40 -1.53 21.31
C HIS A 271 3.31 -1.11 20.30
N HIS A 272 2.12 -0.79 20.82
CA HIS A 272 1.02 -0.24 20.04
C HIS A 272 0.83 1.24 20.39
N LYS A 273 0.93 2.13 19.39
CA LYS A 273 0.82 3.60 19.57
C LYS A 273 1.75 4.07 20.70
N ASN A 274 1.28 4.97 21.55
CA ASN A 274 2.09 5.59 22.61
C ASN A 274 2.28 4.73 23.87
N LYS A 275 1.86 3.45 23.87
CA LYS A 275 1.97 2.56 25.05
C LYS A 275 3.33 1.84 25.10
N LYS A 276 4.43 2.63 25.15
CA LYS A 276 5.82 2.11 25.14
C LYS A 276 6.16 1.19 26.32
N ASN A 277 5.47 1.32 27.43
CA ASN A 277 5.66 0.48 28.62
C ASN A 277 4.94 -0.88 28.53
N LYS A 278 4.19 -1.15 27.47
CA LYS A 278 3.49 -2.42 27.24
C LYS A 278 3.99 -3.08 25.97
N THR A 279 4.92 -4.01 26.12
CA THR A 279 5.39 -4.82 24.98
C THR A 279 4.32 -5.80 24.54
N ILE A 280 3.95 -5.74 23.27
CA ILE A 280 2.98 -6.64 22.63
C ILE A 280 3.64 -7.60 21.65
N GLY A 281 4.89 -7.34 21.28
CA GLY A 281 5.67 -8.14 20.35
C GLY A 281 7.17 -8.00 20.60
N PHE A 282 7.95 -8.86 19.97
CA PHE A 282 9.41 -8.87 20.03
C PHE A 282 9.94 -9.20 18.63
N ILE A 283 10.88 -8.40 18.15
CA ILE A 283 11.53 -8.61 16.85
C ILE A 283 13.03 -8.79 17.07
N HIS A 284 13.57 -9.82 16.40
CA HIS A 284 14.97 -10.23 16.53
C HIS A 284 15.56 -10.48 15.12
#